data_69388b1c736e19c253b60b62c7619eb3
#
_entry.id   69388b1c736e19c253b60b62c7619eb3
#
_cell.length_a   1.000
_cell.length_b   1.000
_cell.length_c   1.000
_cell.angle_alpha   90.00
_cell.angle_beta   90.00
_cell.angle_gamma   90.00
#
_symmetry.space_group_name_H-M   'P 1'
#
loop_
_entity.id
_entity.type
_entity.pdbx_description
1 polymer ?
#
loop_
_entity_poly.entity_id
_entity_poly.type
_entity_poly.pdbx_seq_one_letter_code
_entity_poly.pdbx_strand_id
1 'polypeptide(L)'
;MKLTQIIDFKIGRSIQGFFICKEKHLRYTRHGDLYLDLVLSDSTGIIQSKMWDLADDFQDRFNGGDPVAVKGKVGDFNEIHQLTVSQINLASSEQYGKYGFSPELLLKSVDEPLNELWNRLSKLSKSIKKPLHELVSAIINVYSEKLRTMPASVKHQHVRGGFLKHLVRTGEMASDLLRHYPGLNRDLVLAGIILHDIGKVKSINDDLIPSHTDEGKLNGHIVLGRD
;
A
#
# COMPACT_ATOMS: atom_id res chain seq x y z
N MET A 1 -18.27 -7.62 18.80
CA MET A 1 -17.47 -6.48 19.31
C MET A 1 -17.11 -5.63 18.10
N LYS A 2 -17.27 -4.32 18.13
CA LYS A 2 -17.02 -3.47 16.96
C LYS A 2 -15.50 -3.35 16.73
N LEU A 3 -15.04 -3.54 15.49
CA LEU A 3 -13.66 -3.27 15.10
C LEU A 3 -13.41 -1.78 15.16
N THR A 4 -12.25 -1.36 15.67
CA THR A 4 -11.90 0.05 15.88
C THR A 4 -10.70 0.41 15.02
N GLN A 5 -10.81 1.49 14.27
CA GLN A 5 -9.71 2.06 13.47
C GLN A 5 -8.90 3.07 14.30
N ILE A 6 -7.65 3.32 13.90
CA ILE A 6 -6.73 4.18 14.65
C ILE A 6 -7.29 5.60 14.80
N ILE A 7 -7.96 6.14 13.79
CA ILE A 7 -8.58 7.48 13.85
C ILE A 7 -9.63 7.61 14.97
N ASP A 8 -10.25 6.49 15.37
CA ASP A 8 -11.29 6.46 16.40
C ASP A 8 -10.72 6.21 17.81
N PHE A 9 -9.41 6.09 17.96
CA PHE A 9 -8.79 5.79 19.24
C PHE A 9 -8.99 6.94 20.24
N LYS A 10 -9.39 6.57 21.45
CA LYS A 10 -9.59 7.50 22.59
C LYS A 10 -8.89 6.96 23.82
N ILE A 11 -8.16 7.83 24.52
CA ILE A 11 -7.44 7.49 25.75
C ILE A 11 -8.38 6.78 26.75
N GLY A 12 -7.87 5.75 27.39
CA GLY A 12 -8.59 4.93 28.37
C GLY A 12 -9.52 3.88 27.78
N ARG A 13 -9.75 3.85 26.47
CA ARG A 13 -10.63 2.86 25.83
C ARG A 13 -9.88 1.58 25.46
N SER A 14 -10.55 0.46 25.70
CA SER A 14 -10.12 -0.84 25.15
C SER A 14 -10.57 -0.95 23.71
N ILE A 15 -9.67 -1.45 22.85
CA ILE A 15 -9.90 -1.63 21.42
C ILE A 15 -9.64 -3.08 21.00
N GLN A 16 -10.25 -3.44 19.89
CA GLN A 16 -9.82 -4.56 19.07
C GLN A 16 -9.92 -4.17 17.60
N GLY A 17 -8.97 -4.62 16.79
CA GLY A 17 -8.92 -4.28 15.38
C GLY A 17 -7.89 -5.12 14.63
N PHE A 18 -7.83 -4.87 13.33
CA PHE A 18 -6.82 -5.42 12.44
C PHE A 18 -5.90 -4.29 12.01
N PHE A 19 -4.60 -4.58 12.02
CA PHE A 19 -3.55 -3.60 11.70
C PHE A 19 -2.45 -4.29 10.90
N ILE A 20 -1.60 -3.50 10.25
CA ILE A 20 -0.33 -3.96 9.71
C ILE A 20 0.74 -3.70 10.78
N CYS A 21 1.51 -4.69 11.15
CA CYS A 21 2.70 -4.53 11.97
C CYS A 21 3.83 -3.95 11.11
N LYS A 22 4.01 -2.62 11.09
CA LYS A 22 5.06 -2.00 10.28
C LYS A 22 6.46 -2.30 10.78
N GLU A 23 6.61 -2.25 12.10
CA GLU A 23 7.88 -2.53 12.76
C GLU A 23 7.65 -3.36 14.02
N LYS A 24 8.58 -4.26 14.28
CA LYS A 24 8.60 -5.11 15.47
C LYS A 24 10.01 -5.19 16.01
N HIS A 25 10.19 -4.77 17.24
CA HIS A 25 11.44 -4.85 17.94
C HIS A 25 11.26 -5.50 19.31
N LEU A 26 12.12 -6.46 19.62
CA LEU A 26 12.21 -7.05 20.94
C LEU A 26 13.17 -6.20 21.76
N ARG A 27 12.74 -5.73 22.93
CA ARG A 27 13.52 -4.84 23.79
C ARG A 27 13.44 -5.25 25.25
N TYR A 28 14.37 -4.76 26.05
CA TYR A 28 14.39 -4.95 27.50
C TYR A 28 14.09 -3.64 28.21
N THR A 29 13.32 -3.74 29.31
CA THR A 29 13.14 -2.63 30.25
C THR A 29 14.44 -2.40 31.03
N ARG A 30 14.48 -1.30 31.80
CA ARG A 30 15.62 -1.04 32.73
C ARG A 30 15.74 -2.10 33.82
N HIS A 31 14.69 -2.83 34.10
CA HIS A 31 14.65 -3.91 35.07
C HIS A 31 14.95 -5.30 34.49
N GLY A 32 15.20 -5.36 33.17
CA GLY A 32 15.51 -6.61 32.47
C GLY A 32 14.30 -7.38 31.94
N ASP A 33 13.09 -6.85 32.06
CA ASP A 33 11.87 -7.50 31.54
C ASP A 33 11.79 -7.32 30.03
N LEU A 34 11.42 -8.36 29.33
CA LEU A 34 11.25 -8.37 27.89
C LEU A 34 9.94 -7.75 27.48
N TYR A 35 9.94 -6.90 26.44
CA TYR A 35 8.72 -6.35 25.84
C TYR A 35 8.84 -6.22 24.31
N LEU A 36 7.71 -6.22 23.62
CA LEU A 36 7.64 -5.91 22.20
C LEU A 36 7.34 -4.40 22.00
N ASP A 37 8.20 -3.75 21.22
CA ASP A 37 8.03 -2.38 20.74
C ASP A 37 7.55 -2.47 19.28
N LEU A 38 6.35 -1.97 19.02
CA LEU A 38 5.63 -2.19 17.77
C LEU A 38 5.18 -0.87 17.16
N VAL A 39 5.22 -0.80 15.84
CA VAL A 39 4.53 0.24 15.07
C VAL A 39 3.39 -0.42 14.31
N LEU A 40 2.16 -0.08 14.68
CA LEU A 40 0.96 -0.60 14.02
C LEU A 40 0.33 0.47 13.13
N SER A 41 -0.26 0.05 12.02
CA SER A 41 -0.97 0.94 11.09
C SER A 41 -2.23 0.31 10.53
N ASP A 42 -3.18 1.16 10.17
CA ASP A 42 -4.31 0.82 9.31
C ASP A 42 -4.47 1.89 8.21
N SER A 43 -5.56 1.83 7.45
CA SER A 43 -5.86 2.81 6.39
C SER A 43 -6.04 4.24 6.89
N THR A 44 -6.21 4.45 8.22
CA THR A 44 -6.55 5.74 8.84
C THR A 44 -5.38 6.37 9.59
N GLY A 45 -4.37 5.58 9.99
CA GLY A 45 -3.25 6.13 10.75
C GLY A 45 -2.17 5.12 11.13
N ILE A 46 -1.27 5.61 11.99
CA ILE A 46 -0.14 4.85 12.56
C ILE A 46 -0.15 5.09 14.07
N ILE A 47 0.16 4.06 14.86
CA ILE A 47 0.25 4.16 16.32
C ILE A 47 1.45 3.40 16.85
N GLN A 48 2.17 4.03 17.80
CA GLN A 48 3.18 3.36 18.61
C GLN A 48 2.50 2.44 19.61
N SER A 49 2.99 1.21 19.72
CA SER A 49 2.35 0.19 20.51
C SER A 49 3.38 -0.59 21.33
N LYS A 50 3.01 -1.01 22.51
CA LYS A 50 3.87 -1.83 23.35
C LYS A 50 3.12 -3.00 23.92
N MET A 51 3.78 -4.16 23.96
CA MET A 51 3.30 -5.33 24.64
C MET A 51 4.29 -5.66 25.77
N TRP A 52 3.86 -5.41 27.00
CA TRP A 52 4.71 -5.53 28.18
C TRP A 52 4.74 -6.94 28.74
N ASP A 53 3.61 -7.65 28.64
CA ASP A 53 3.48 -8.99 29.17
C ASP A 53 3.49 -10.02 28.03
N LEU A 54 3.98 -11.23 28.31
CA LEU A 54 3.98 -12.37 27.38
C LEU A 54 4.73 -12.10 26.05
N ALA A 55 5.70 -11.18 26.06
CA ALA A 55 6.46 -10.85 24.84
C ALA A 55 7.12 -12.09 24.22
N ASP A 56 7.67 -13.00 25.05
CA ASP A 56 8.27 -14.26 24.59
C ASP A 56 7.25 -15.17 23.89
N ASP A 57 6.01 -15.25 24.39
CA ASP A 57 4.97 -16.10 23.83
C ASP A 57 4.45 -15.62 22.48
N PHE A 58 4.58 -14.33 22.21
CA PHE A 58 4.02 -13.70 21.01
C PHE A 58 5.06 -13.29 19.97
N GLN A 59 6.34 -13.22 20.34
CA GLN A 59 7.38 -12.71 19.44
C GLN A 59 7.48 -13.49 18.10
N ASP A 60 7.26 -14.80 18.10
CA ASP A 60 7.42 -15.65 16.92
C ASP A 60 6.10 -15.88 16.15
N ARG A 61 4.98 -15.26 16.58
CA ARG A 61 3.67 -15.47 15.95
C ARG A 61 3.41 -14.61 14.72
N PHE A 62 4.20 -13.58 14.51
CA PHE A 62 4.08 -12.65 13.38
C PHE A 62 5.39 -11.91 13.14
N ASN A 63 5.53 -11.29 12.00
CA ASN A 63 6.70 -10.51 11.59
C ASN A 63 6.35 -9.06 11.25
N GLY A 64 7.36 -8.23 11.09
CA GLY A 64 7.19 -6.92 10.44
C GLY A 64 6.67 -7.14 9.00
N GLY A 65 5.67 -6.38 8.61
CA GLY A 65 4.95 -6.53 7.34
C GLY A 65 3.65 -7.31 7.44
N ASP A 66 3.47 -8.12 8.47
CA ASP A 66 2.31 -8.97 8.61
C ASP A 66 1.05 -8.22 9.06
N PRO A 67 -0.14 -8.64 8.58
CA PRO A 67 -1.40 -8.21 9.15
C PRO A 67 -1.63 -8.91 10.49
N VAL A 68 -2.07 -8.16 11.49
CA VAL A 68 -2.26 -8.65 12.86
C VAL A 68 -3.63 -8.31 13.41
N ALA A 69 -4.20 -9.23 14.16
CA ALA A 69 -5.39 -9.03 14.99
C ALA A 69 -4.95 -8.64 16.40
N VAL A 70 -5.35 -7.48 16.87
CA VAL A 70 -4.86 -6.90 18.12
C VAL A 70 -6.00 -6.56 19.06
N LYS A 71 -5.78 -6.85 20.36
CA LYS A 71 -6.55 -6.27 21.45
C LYS A 71 -5.62 -5.49 22.36
N GLY A 72 -6.09 -4.36 22.85
CA GLY A 72 -5.29 -3.51 23.73
C GLY A 72 -6.09 -2.36 24.33
N LYS A 73 -5.39 -1.52 25.06
CA LYS A 73 -5.94 -0.31 25.67
C LYS A 73 -5.15 0.90 25.20
N VAL A 74 -5.86 1.92 24.74
CA VAL A 74 -5.26 3.18 24.34
C VAL A 74 -4.87 3.97 25.59
N GLY A 75 -3.60 4.29 25.68
CA GLY A 75 -3.03 5.14 26.73
C GLY A 75 -2.46 6.42 26.17
N ASP A 76 -1.81 7.15 27.03
CA ASP A 76 -1.08 8.37 26.73
C ASP A 76 0.37 8.23 27.24
N PHE A 77 1.31 8.63 26.42
CA PHE A 77 2.72 8.78 26.81
C PHE A 77 3.27 10.08 26.22
N ASN A 78 3.58 11.05 27.09
CA ASN A 78 4.03 12.38 26.69
C ASN A 78 3.07 13.08 25.69
N GLU A 79 1.77 13.07 26.00
CA GLU A 79 0.72 13.66 25.16
C GLU A 79 0.53 12.98 23.78
N ILE A 80 1.17 11.83 23.56
CA ILE A 80 1.04 11.05 22.34
C ILE A 80 0.26 9.77 22.64
N HIS A 81 -0.75 9.46 21.82
CA HIS A 81 -1.48 8.20 21.94
C HIS A 81 -0.53 7.02 21.77
N GLN A 82 -0.58 6.09 22.69
CA GLN A 82 0.15 4.82 22.65
C GLN A 82 -0.80 3.66 22.94
N LEU A 83 -0.66 2.55 22.22
CA LEU A 83 -1.46 1.36 22.45
C LEU A 83 -0.69 0.37 23.33
N THR A 84 -1.24 0.03 24.49
CA THR A 84 -0.77 -1.11 25.27
C THR A 84 -1.49 -2.36 24.75
N VAL A 85 -0.75 -3.23 24.13
CA VAL A 85 -1.25 -4.47 23.52
C VAL A 85 -1.35 -5.56 24.59
N SER A 86 -2.49 -6.21 24.67
CA SER A 86 -2.73 -7.38 25.56
C SER A 86 -2.76 -8.70 24.80
N GLN A 87 -3.15 -8.68 23.53
CA GLN A 87 -3.16 -9.86 22.66
C GLN A 87 -2.83 -9.42 21.23
N ILE A 88 -2.02 -10.23 20.55
CA ILE A 88 -1.67 -10.04 19.14
C ILE A 88 -1.50 -11.40 18.47
N ASN A 89 -2.06 -11.57 17.27
CA ASN A 89 -1.90 -12.77 16.47
C ASN A 89 -1.84 -12.40 15.01
N LEU A 90 -1.19 -13.22 14.21
CA LEU A 90 -1.25 -13.12 12.74
C LEU A 90 -2.72 -13.15 12.30
N ALA A 91 -3.12 -12.24 11.43
CA ALA A 91 -4.47 -12.19 10.88
C ALA A 91 -4.47 -12.79 9.48
N SER A 92 -5.27 -13.86 9.28
CA SER A 92 -5.50 -14.45 7.96
C SER A 92 -6.97 -14.39 7.58
N SER A 93 -7.26 -14.36 6.29
CA SER A 93 -8.64 -14.36 5.79
C SER A 93 -9.40 -15.64 6.19
N GLU A 94 -8.70 -16.76 6.34
CA GLU A 94 -9.27 -18.03 6.79
C GLU A 94 -9.81 -17.96 8.23
N GLN A 95 -9.03 -17.34 9.13
CA GLN A 95 -9.38 -17.25 10.55
C GLN A 95 -10.31 -16.08 10.84
N TYR A 96 -10.07 -14.93 10.20
CA TYR A 96 -10.71 -13.67 10.58
C TYR A 96 -11.63 -13.09 9.51
N GLY A 97 -11.74 -13.69 8.31
CA GLY A 97 -12.64 -13.23 7.25
C GLY A 97 -14.09 -13.13 7.70
N LYS A 98 -14.57 -14.10 8.49
CA LYS A 98 -15.93 -14.07 9.08
C LYS A 98 -16.17 -12.90 10.06
N TYR A 99 -15.12 -12.25 10.53
CA TYR A 99 -15.18 -11.05 11.37
C TYR A 99 -14.94 -9.76 10.58
N GLY A 100 -14.93 -9.83 9.25
CA GLY A 100 -14.76 -8.68 8.36
C GLY A 100 -13.30 -8.31 8.08
N PHE A 101 -12.35 -9.23 8.33
CA PHE A 101 -10.96 -9.01 7.96
C PHE A 101 -10.76 -9.22 6.45
N SER A 102 -10.11 -8.24 5.83
CA SER A 102 -9.50 -8.32 4.49
C SER A 102 -8.22 -7.47 4.52
N PRO A 103 -7.08 -8.00 4.06
CA PRO A 103 -5.81 -7.27 4.07
C PRO A 103 -5.88 -5.91 3.36
N GLU A 104 -6.66 -5.83 2.28
CA GLU A 104 -6.82 -4.61 1.48
C GLU A 104 -7.46 -3.46 2.26
N LEU A 105 -8.28 -3.76 3.28
CA LEU A 105 -8.92 -2.75 4.13
C LEU A 105 -7.93 -2.03 5.05
N LEU A 106 -6.76 -2.63 5.27
CA LEU A 106 -5.70 -2.03 6.07
C LEU A 106 -4.86 -1.00 5.30
N LEU A 107 -4.97 -1.01 3.96
CA LEU A 107 -4.23 -0.12 3.09
C LEU A 107 -5.02 1.14 2.79
N LYS A 108 -4.36 2.28 2.87
CA LYS A 108 -4.92 3.52 2.35
C LYS A 108 -5.08 3.39 0.83
N SER A 109 -6.26 3.68 0.32
CA SER A 109 -6.53 3.74 -1.13
C SER A 109 -6.56 5.19 -1.62
N VAL A 110 -6.38 5.36 -2.93
CA VAL A 110 -6.68 6.64 -3.58
C VAL A 110 -8.14 7.04 -3.34
N ASP A 111 -8.40 8.32 -3.32
CA ASP A 111 -9.72 8.92 -3.09
C ASP A 111 -10.70 8.73 -4.27
N GLU A 112 -10.16 8.48 -5.47
CA GLU A 112 -10.95 8.22 -6.69
C GLU A 112 -11.24 6.72 -6.85
N PRO A 113 -12.46 6.32 -7.29
CA PRO A 113 -12.78 4.91 -7.52
C PRO A 113 -11.85 4.27 -8.57
N LEU A 114 -11.27 3.11 -8.26
CA LEU A 114 -10.33 2.44 -9.15
C LEU A 114 -10.92 2.11 -10.53
N ASN A 115 -12.21 1.81 -10.59
CA ASN A 115 -12.90 1.54 -11.86
C ASN A 115 -13.00 2.80 -12.73
N GLU A 116 -13.20 3.96 -12.14
CA GLU A 116 -13.23 5.23 -12.88
C GLU A 116 -11.83 5.57 -13.42
N LEU A 117 -10.80 5.45 -12.60
CA LEU A 117 -9.42 5.63 -13.04
C LEU A 117 -9.07 4.66 -14.17
N TRP A 118 -9.48 3.39 -14.09
CA TRP A 118 -9.25 2.42 -15.15
C TRP A 118 -9.97 2.78 -16.45
N ASN A 119 -11.21 3.25 -16.38
CA ASN A 119 -11.98 3.69 -17.54
C ASN A 119 -11.29 4.89 -18.21
N ARG A 120 -10.76 5.83 -17.41
CA ARG A 120 -10.03 6.99 -17.92
C ARG A 120 -8.71 6.57 -18.60
N LEU A 121 -7.92 5.66 -17.99
CA LEU A 121 -6.72 5.10 -18.63
C LEU A 121 -7.07 4.40 -19.94
N SER A 122 -8.13 3.60 -19.96
CA SER A 122 -8.61 2.91 -21.16
C SER A 122 -9.03 3.89 -22.26
N LYS A 123 -9.66 5.01 -21.88
CA LYS A 123 -10.03 6.08 -22.82
C LYS A 123 -8.80 6.76 -23.40
N LEU A 124 -7.79 7.04 -22.59
CA LEU A 124 -6.50 7.58 -23.06
C LEU A 124 -5.83 6.62 -24.05
N SER A 125 -5.73 5.33 -23.73
CA SER A 125 -5.19 4.31 -24.63
C SER A 125 -5.95 4.22 -25.95
N LYS A 126 -7.29 4.21 -25.91
CA LYS A 126 -8.14 4.19 -27.13
C LYS A 126 -8.02 5.45 -27.98
N SER A 127 -7.53 6.55 -27.45
CA SER A 127 -7.31 7.80 -28.20
C SER A 127 -6.02 7.77 -29.04
N ILE A 128 -5.16 6.78 -28.84
CA ILE A 128 -3.93 6.55 -29.60
C ILE A 128 -4.27 5.76 -30.88
N LYS A 129 -3.66 6.10 -31.98
CA LYS A 129 -3.84 5.40 -33.27
C LYS A 129 -3.02 4.11 -33.32
N LYS A 130 -3.43 3.18 -34.18
CA LYS A 130 -2.67 1.97 -34.50
C LYS A 130 -1.32 2.32 -35.20
N PRO A 131 -0.25 1.53 -34.97
CA PRO A 131 -0.18 0.29 -34.19
C PRO A 131 0.05 0.51 -32.68
N LEU A 132 0.40 1.75 -32.24
CA LEU A 132 0.75 2.04 -30.83
C LEU A 132 -0.40 1.73 -29.86
N HIS A 133 -1.64 1.95 -30.27
CA HIS A 133 -2.81 1.56 -29.47
C HIS A 133 -2.83 0.07 -29.13
N GLU A 134 -2.53 -0.78 -30.10
CA GLU A 134 -2.54 -2.25 -29.89
C GLU A 134 -1.47 -2.67 -28.90
N LEU A 135 -0.26 -2.11 -29.02
CA LEU A 135 0.83 -2.35 -28.06
C LEU A 135 0.46 -1.90 -26.65
N VAL A 136 0.02 -0.64 -26.48
CA VAL A 136 -0.34 -0.07 -25.17
C VAL A 136 -1.46 -0.91 -24.54
N SER A 137 -2.51 -1.23 -25.30
CA SER A 137 -3.66 -1.99 -24.80
C SER A 137 -3.28 -3.40 -24.39
N ALA A 138 -2.42 -4.08 -25.15
CA ALA A 138 -1.93 -5.41 -24.81
C ALA A 138 -1.19 -5.37 -23.45
N ILE A 139 -0.26 -4.45 -23.27
CA ILE A 139 0.54 -4.34 -22.06
C ILE A 139 -0.34 -4.00 -20.84
N ILE A 140 -1.17 -2.96 -20.90
CA ILE A 140 -1.99 -2.58 -19.75
C ILE A 140 -3.02 -3.66 -19.38
N ASN A 141 -3.51 -4.45 -20.33
CA ASN A 141 -4.43 -5.53 -20.05
C ASN A 141 -3.75 -6.71 -19.35
N VAL A 142 -2.53 -7.07 -19.74
CA VAL A 142 -1.74 -8.12 -19.08
C VAL A 142 -1.52 -7.79 -17.60
N TYR A 143 -1.23 -6.52 -17.28
CA TYR A 143 -0.95 -6.08 -15.92
C TYR A 143 -2.12 -5.40 -15.22
N SER A 144 -3.35 -5.56 -15.72
CA SER A 144 -4.52 -4.80 -15.29
C SER A 144 -4.80 -4.85 -13.79
N GLU A 145 -4.69 -6.02 -13.16
CA GLU A 145 -4.91 -6.16 -11.71
C GLU A 145 -3.83 -5.45 -10.92
N LYS A 146 -2.57 -5.67 -11.27
CA LYS A 146 -1.44 -5.06 -10.59
C LYS A 146 -1.43 -3.54 -10.74
N LEU A 147 -1.72 -3.02 -11.95
CA LEU A 147 -1.84 -1.59 -12.20
C LEU A 147 -2.93 -0.93 -11.35
N ARG A 148 -4.03 -1.64 -11.05
CA ARG A 148 -5.14 -1.13 -10.24
C ARG A 148 -4.80 -1.07 -8.76
N THR A 149 -3.90 -1.90 -8.27
CA THR A 149 -3.69 -2.10 -6.84
C THR A 149 -2.37 -1.53 -6.33
N MET A 150 -1.33 -1.52 -7.15
CA MET A 150 0.00 -1.13 -6.72
C MET A 150 0.15 0.35 -6.39
N PRO A 151 1.06 0.71 -5.46
CA PRO A 151 1.41 2.10 -5.19
C PRO A 151 2.28 2.69 -6.31
N ALA A 152 2.30 4.01 -6.41
CA ALA A 152 3.17 4.72 -7.36
C ALA A 152 4.65 4.65 -6.98
N SER A 153 4.96 4.47 -5.70
CA SER A 153 6.33 4.45 -5.16
C SER A 153 6.38 3.68 -3.84
N VAL A 154 7.53 3.04 -3.59
CA VAL A 154 7.85 2.37 -2.31
C VAL A 154 8.17 3.38 -1.21
N LYS A 155 8.70 4.57 -1.55
CA LYS A 155 9.18 5.56 -0.57
C LYS A 155 8.11 6.51 -0.06
N HIS A 156 7.14 6.86 -0.89
CA HIS A 156 6.14 7.88 -0.59
C HIS A 156 4.75 7.33 -0.83
N GLN A 157 3.97 7.25 0.25
CA GLN A 157 2.57 6.84 0.24
C GLN A 157 2.32 5.45 -0.39
N HIS A 158 2.33 4.44 0.44
CA HIS A 158 1.83 3.10 0.08
C HIS A 158 0.32 3.15 -0.09
N VAL A 159 -0.13 3.86 -1.16
CA VAL A 159 -1.55 4.08 -1.43
C VAL A 159 -1.98 3.15 -2.55
N ARG A 160 -2.91 2.27 -2.26
CA ARG A 160 -3.50 1.35 -3.24
C ARG A 160 -4.11 2.13 -4.39
N GLY A 161 -3.74 1.76 -5.64
CA GLY A 161 -4.18 2.47 -6.84
C GLY A 161 -3.39 3.74 -7.16
N GLY A 162 -2.35 4.05 -6.38
CA GLY A 162 -1.51 5.23 -6.60
C GLY A 162 -0.85 5.26 -7.97
N PHE A 163 -0.40 4.09 -8.46
CA PHE A 163 0.21 3.99 -9.79
C PHE A 163 -0.80 4.24 -10.92
N LEU A 164 -1.98 3.65 -10.84
CA LEU A 164 -3.05 3.90 -11.79
C LEU A 164 -3.43 5.39 -11.84
N LYS A 165 -3.60 6.02 -10.66
CA LYS A 165 -3.88 7.45 -10.55
C LYS A 165 -2.79 8.31 -11.16
N HIS A 166 -1.51 7.93 -10.96
CA HIS A 166 -0.37 8.59 -11.57
C HIS A 166 -0.43 8.53 -13.11
N LEU A 167 -0.61 7.34 -13.69
CA LEU A 167 -0.70 7.18 -15.15
C LEU A 167 -1.86 7.97 -15.76
N VAL A 168 -3.02 7.94 -15.13
CA VAL A 168 -4.20 8.68 -15.60
C VAL A 168 -3.92 10.19 -15.60
N ARG A 169 -3.49 10.73 -14.46
CA ARG A 169 -3.26 12.18 -14.32
C ARG A 169 -2.17 12.68 -15.25
N THR A 170 -1.05 11.97 -15.34
CA THR A 170 0.04 12.33 -16.24
C THR A 170 -0.40 12.28 -17.70
N GLY A 171 -1.17 11.25 -18.09
CA GLY A 171 -1.70 11.10 -19.44
C GLY A 171 -2.69 12.22 -19.83
N GLU A 172 -3.58 12.59 -18.90
CA GLU A 172 -4.54 13.69 -19.13
C GLU A 172 -3.84 15.04 -19.23
N MET A 173 -2.91 15.34 -18.33
CA MET A 173 -2.11 16.57 -18.40
C MET A 173 -1.32 16.66 -19.72
N ALA A 174 -0.71 15.56 -20.14
CA ALA A 174 -0.01 15.51 -21.41
C ALA A 174 -0.97 15.70 -22.59
N SER A 175 -2.15 15.09 -22.57
CA SER A 175 -3.15 15.26 -23.63
C SER A 175 -3.59 16.72 -23.77
N ASP A 176 -3.72 17.45 -22.67
CA ASP A 176 -4.03 18.87 -22.69
C ASP A 176 -2.85 19.72 -23.18
N LEU A 177 -1.65 19.43 -22.69
CA LEU A 177 -0.43 20.16 -23.09
C LEU A 177 -0.12 20.01 -24.59
N LEU A 178 -0.32 18.81 -25.15
CA LEU A 178 -0.06 18.51 -26.55
C LEU A 178 -0.88 19.36 -27.54
N ARG A 179 -1.98 19.97 -27.12
CA ARG A 179 -2.75 20.92 -27.95
C ARG A 179 -1.92 22.18 -28.29
N HIS A 180 -0.96 22.52 -27.46
CA HIS A 180 -0.06 23.68 -27.64
C HIS A 180 1.22 23.34 -28.40
N TYR A 181 1.46 22.05 -28.67
CA TYR A 181 2.67 21.57 -29.36
C TYR A 181 2.31 20.71 -30.59
N PRO A 182 1.78 21.34 -31.68
CA PRO A 182 1.28 20.59 -32.84
C PRO A 182 2.38 19.87 -33.63
N GLY A 183 3.66 20.22 -33.41
CA GLY A 183 4.82 19.54 -34.02
C GLY A 183 5.20 18.21 -33.38
N LEU A 184 4.62 17.87 -32.22
CA LEU A 184 4.89 16.58 -31.53
C LEU A 184 3.97 15.48 -32.05
N ASN A 185 4.51 14.27 -32.12
CA ASN A 185 3.68 13.09 -32.38
C ASN A 185 2.89 12.74 -31.12
N ARG A 186 1.63 13.16 -31.10
CA ARG A 186 0.71 12.96 -29.96
C ARG A 186 0.61 11.50 -29.54
N ASP A 187 0.50 10.60 -30.49
CA ASP A 187 0.28 9.18 -30.20
C ASP A 187 1.52 8.54 -29.55
N LEU A 188 2.71 8.91 -30.03
CA LEU A 188 3.97 8.46 -29.46
C LEU A 188 4.19 9.00 -28.03
N VAL A 189 3.88 10.29 -27.80
CA VAL A 189 4.01 10.89 -26.45
C VAL A 189 3.05 10.23 -25.46
N LEU A 190 1.79 10.03 -25.84
CA LEU A 190 0.82 9.39 -24.94
C LEU A 190 1.16 7.92 -24.68
N ALA A 191 1.59 7.17 -25.69
CA ALA A 191 2.05 5.80 -25.51
C ALA A 191 3.26 5.75 -24.56
N GLY A 192 4.25 6.63 -24.75
CA GLY A 192 5.40 6.75 -23.87
C GLY A 192 5.01 7.08 -22.44
N ILE A 193 4.09 8.02 -22.22
CA ILE A 193 3.60 8.38 -20.87
C ILE A 193 2.88 7.23 -20.20
N ILE A 194 2.06 6.46 -20.90
CA ILE A 194 1.36 5.31 -20.31
C ILE A 194 2.34 4.20 -19.94
N LEU A 195 3.40 4.01 -20.72
CA LEU A 195 4.33 2.90 -20.56
C LEU A 195 5.64 3.24 -19.84
N HIS A 196 5.99 4.53 -19.61
CA HIS A 196 7.31 4.93 -19.09
C HIS A 196 7.70 4.24 -17.78
N ASP A 197 6.74 3.96 -16.96
CA ASP A 197 6.91 3.40 -15.62
C ASP A 197 6.43 1.93 -15.52
N ILE A 198 6.07 1.29 -16.64
CA ILE A 198 5.47 -0.06 -16.62
C ILE A 198 6.36 -1.09 -15.93
N GLY A 199 7.66 -0.96 -15.98
CA GLY A 199 8.58 -1.85 -15.28
C GLY A 199 8.45 -1.84 -13.76
N LYS A 200 7.71 -0.89 -13.17
CA LYS A 200 7.35 -0.93 -11.76
C LYS A 200 6.56 -2.17 -11.39
N VAL A 201 5.80 -2.74 -12.31
CA VAL A 201 5.06 -3.99 -12.09
C VAL A 201 5.98 -5.19 -11.80
N LYS A 202 7.23 -5.15 -12.26
CA LYS A 202 8.25 -6.15 -11.95
C LYS A 202 9.15 -5.73 -10.79
N SER A 203 9.41 -4.43 -10.64
CA SER A 203 10.37 -3.90 -9.67
C SER A 203 9.81 -3.68 -8.26
N ILE A 204 8.51 -3.78 -8.06
CA ILE A 204 7.82 -3.62 -6.77
C ILE A 204 7.00 -4.89 -6.51
N ASN A 205 7.13 -5.47 -5.31
CA ASN A 205 6.35 -6.64 -4.89
C ASN A 205 4.90 -6.26 -4.52
N ASP A 206 4.06 -7.27 -4.31
CA ASP A 206 2.64 -7.11 -4.00
C ASP A 206 2.33 -7.25 -2.49
N ASP A 207 3.36 -7.11 -1.62
CA ASP A 207 3.20 -7.22 -0.17
C ASP A 207 2.37 -6.06 0.40
N LEU A 208 1.81 -6.25 1.59
CA LEU A 208 1.08 -5.20 2.31
C LEU A 208 1.98 -4.00 2.64
N ILE A 209 3.27 -4.23 2.83
CA ILE A 209 4.30 -3.19 2.85
C ILE A 209 5.15 -3.39 1.59
N PRO A 210 4.84 -2.68 0.49
CA PRO A 210 5.57 -2.85 -0.76
C PRO A 210 7.04 -2.53 -0.61
N SER A 211 7.88 -3.36 -1.21
CA SER A 211 9.33 -3.17 -1.30
C SER A 211 9.83 -3.44 -2.72
N HIS A 212 11.06 -3.03 -3.01
CA HIS A 212 11.66 -3.39 -4.28
C HIS A 212 11.99 -4.88 -4.31
N THR A 213 11.64 -5.55 -5.40
CA THR A 213 12.13 -6.89 -5.74
C THR A 213 13.65 -6.86 -5.92
N ASP A 214 14.30 -8.01 -5.88
CA ASP A 214 15.75 -8.07 -6.13
C ASP A 214 16.11 -7.62 -7.55
N GLU A 215 15.30 -8.00 -8.55
CA GLU A 215 15.42 -7.46 -9.90
C GLU A 215 15.23 -5.93 -9.94
N GLY A 216 14.27 -5.42 -9.17
CA GLY A 216 14.02 -3.98 -9.05
C GLY A 216 15.17 -3.21 -8.43
N LYS A 217 15.86 -3.79 -7.44
CA LYS A 217 17.07 -3.21 -6.82
C LYS A 217 18.25 -3.18 -7.77
N LEU A 218 18.44 -4.25 -8.56
CA LEU A 218 19.58 -4.40 -9.47
C LEU A 218 19.43 -3.59 -10.76
N ASN A 219 18.27 -3.67 -11.41
CA ASN A 219 18.06 -3.15 -12.76
C ASN A 219 17.27 -1.83 -12.79
N GLY A 220 16.45 -1.58 -11.77
CA GLY A 220 15.50 -0.48 -11.76
C GLY A 220 14.35 -0.68 -12.74
N HIS A 221 13.26 0.07 -12.53
CA HIS A 221 12.03 -0.08 -13.31
C HIS A 221 12.15 0.32 -14.78
N ILE A 222 13.09 1.21 -15.13
CA ILE A 222 13.27 1.66 -16.53
C ILE A 222 13.79 0.50 -17.39
N VAL A 223 14.81 -0.22 -16.91
CA VAL A 223 15.37 -1.38 -17.63
C VAL A 223 14.34 -2.51 -17.71
N LEU A 224 13.68 -2.82 -16.59
CA LEU A 224 12.64 -3.84 -16.53
C LEU A 224 11.39 -3.51 -17.36
N GLY A 225 11.16 -2.25 -17.68
CA GLY A 225 10.06 -1.82 -18.55
C GLY A 225 10.41 -1.89 -20.04
N ARG A 226 11.69 -1.91 -20.39
CA ARG A 226 12.17 -2.11 -21.76
C ARG A 226 12.01 -3.57 -22.21
N ASP A 227 12.27 -4.53 -21.31
CA ASP A 227 12.27 -5.96 -21.56
C ASP A 227 10.86 -6.57 -21.38
#